data_34f9f04db52beaf9e7e818eec23aa680
#
_entry.id   34f9f04db52beaf9e7e818eec23aa680
#
_cell.length_a   1.000
_cell.length_b   1.000
_cell.length_c   1.000
_cell.angle_alpha   90.00
_cell.angle_beta   90.00
_cell.angle_gamma   90.00
#
_symmetry.space_group_name_H-M   'P 1'
#
loop_
_entity.id
_entity.type
_entity.pdbx_description
1 polymer ?
#
loop_
_entity_poly.entity_id
_entity_poly.type
_entity_poly.pdbx_seq_one_letter_code
_entity_poly.pdbx_strand_id
1 'polypeptide(L)'
;MSKYAIGIDYGTLSVRALLVNIETGEEVAASIYEYPHGVMEEHIPSGKKLPVGWALQDPQDYLEGLLVTVRDVVSRNKILPGEVVGIGVDFTSSTVIPVKADKTPLCHLPEFKEEPHAYVKLWKHHGAEEEATLMNDVAVARGEEWLPTYGGKISSEWMYPKIYETLRHAPEVYDAADRFMEAGDWIIWQMTGEETRSACCAGYKAYYHHEKGYPSKDFFKAVDPGMENIVADKLDAPIKGVGEKAGHLTASMAREMGLMEGIPVATCIIDAHASLPGCGIGEPGKMMIIVGTSSVHMMLGEKEVAIKGSSGTVKDGIMPGYFGYEAGQSCVGDHFAWFVENCVPESYEQEARVRGISIHQLLSEKLSTYKAGASGLLALDWFNGVRTPLMDFNLNGLIMGMNLLTKPEEIYLSLIEATAYGTRMIIEGFEEAGLEVKDITLSGGIPIKNEMLVQVYSDVCNRKIKVVDSTQSSALGAAILGAAAAPERITGFKNANEAAKKLGKVKDKVWEPNQDNVEIYNELYEEYKTLHTYFGTGINDVMKHLNNIRERRK
;
A
#
# COMPACT_ATOMS: atom_id res chain seq x y z
N MET A 1 -25.33 -4.41 -25.72
CA MET A 1 -24.28 -5.36 -25.29
C MET A 1 -23.72 -4.83 -24.00
N SER A 2 -23.60 -5.68 -23.00
CA SER A 2 -22.96 -5.30 -21.73
C SER A 2 -21.49 -4.96 -21.98
N LYS A 3 -20.94 -4.05 -21.19
CA LYS A 3 -19.55 -3.63 -21.29
C LYS A 3 -18.83 -3.92 -19.99
N TYR A 4 -17.62 -4.38 -20.10
CA TYR A 4 -16.82 -4.82 -18.97
C TYR A 4 -15.45 -4.14 -18.96
N ALA A 5 -14.90 -3.98 -17.76
CA ALA A 5 -13.49 -3.68 -17.57
C ALA A 5 -12.84 -4.80 -16.76
N ILE A 6 -11.55 -5.02 -16.97
CA ILE A 6 -10.76 -5.98 -16.22
C ILE A 6 -9.78 -5.20 -15.34
N GLY A 7 -9.81 -5.45 -14.03
CA GLY A 7 -8.79 -5.05 -13.08
C GLY A 7 -7.86 -6.21 -12.78
N ILE A 8 -6.57 -5.96 -12.80
CA ILE A 8 -5.53 -6.97 -12.55
C ILE A 8 -4.71 -6.50 -11.37
N ASP A 9 -4.84 -7.22 -10.24
CA ASP A 9 -4.21 -6.92 -8.96
C ASP A 9 -3.05 -7.88 -8.72
N TYR A 10 -1.83 -7.36 -8.79
CA TYR A 10 -0.59 -8.08 -8.51
C TYR A 10 -0.19 -7.92 -7.04
N GLY A 11 -0.63 -8.86 -6.22
CA GLY A 11 -0.23 -8.95 -4.83
C GLY A 11 1.11 -9.65 -4.61
N THR A 12 1.48 -9.81 -3.35
CA THR A 12 2.77 -10.40 -2.95
C THR A 12 2.91 -11.87 -3.32
N LEU A 13 1.84 -12.67 -3.26
CA LEU A 13 1.90 -14.13 -3.45
C LEU A 13 1.06 -14.60 -4.65
N SER A 14 0.28 -13.73 -5.24
CA SER A 14 -0.65 -14.08 -6.31
C SER A 14 -1.03 -12.87 -7.14
N VAL A 15 -1.44 -13.11 -8.37
CA VAL A 15 -2.17 -12.13 -9.19
C VAL A 15 -3.63 -12.56 -9.32
N ARG A 16 -4.52 -11.58 -9.35
CA ARG A 16 -5.93 -11.81 -9.59
C ARG A 16 -6.47 -10.90 -10.67
N ALA A 17 -7.38 -11.45 -11.50
CA ALA A 17 -8.16 -10.66 -12.44
C ALA A 17 -9.61 -10.58 -11.94
N LEU A 18 -10.17 -9.37 -11.96
CA LEU A 18 -11.56 -9.07 -11.63
C LEU A 18 -12.26 -8.52 -12.87
N LEU A 19 -13.35 -9.16 -13.29
CA LEU A 19 -14.21 -8.70 -14.36
C LEU A 19 -15.38 -7.89 -13.78
N VAL A 20 -15.49 -6.63 -14.17
CA VAL A 20 -16.49 -5.70 -13.67
C VAL A 20 -17.40 -5.22 -14.79
N ASN A 21 -18.71 -5.31 -14.59
CA ASN A 21 -19.70 -4.66 -15.47
C ASN A 21 -19.69 -3.15 -15.21
N ILE A 22 -19.30 -2.35 -16.20
CA ILE A 22 -19.15 -0.90 -16.03
C ILE A 22 -20.46 -0.12 -16.02
N GLU A 23 -21.58 -0.76 -16.35
CA GLU A 23 -22.89 -0.13 -16.30
C GLU A 23 -23.51 -0.23 -14.90
N THR A 24 -23.32 -1.39 -14.23
CA THR A 24 -23.91 -1.72 -12.92
C THR A 24 -22.92 -1.67 -11.75
N GLY A 25 -21.62 -1.73 -12.02
CA GLY A 25 -20.58 -1.90 -11.00
C GLY A 25 -20.50 -3.33 -10.45
N GLU A 26 -21.22 -4.31 -11.04
CA GLU A 26 -21.22 -5.70 -10.59
C GLU A 26 -19.85 -6.35 -10.82
N GLU A 27 -19.31 -6.98 -9.79
CA GLU A 27 -18.15 -7.87 -9.84
C GLU A 27 -18.60 -9.23 -10.38
N VAL A 28 -18.44 -9.44 -11.68
CA VAL A 28 -19.04 -10.58 -12.40
C VAL A 28 -18.26 -11.86 -12.15
N ALA A 29 -16.95 -11.78 -12.13
CA ALA A 29 -16.06 -12.92 -11.92
C ALA A 29 -14.69 -12.48 -11.43
N ALA A 30 -14.06 -13.36 -10.67
CA ALA A 30 -12.66 -13.24 -10.28
C ALA A 30 -11.91 -14.55 -10.54
N SER A 31 -10.63 -14.44 -10.85
CA SER A 31 -9.70 -15.56 -10.96
C SER A 31 -8.39 -15.21 -10.26
N ILE A 32 -7.79 -16.19 -9.59
CA ILE A 32 -6.55 -16.02 -8.84
C ILE A 32 -5.53 -17.04 -9.34
N TYR A 33 -4.29 -16.58 -9.49
CA TYR A 33 -3.13 -17.41 -9.79
C TYR A 33 -2.06 -17.18 -8.73
N GLU A 34 -1.77 -18.21 -7.94
CA GLU A 34 -0.70 -18.20 -6.95
C GLU A 34 0.65 -18.36 -7.68
N TYR A 35 1.64 -17.56 -7.29
CA TYR A 35 2.97 -17.62 -7.91
C TYR A 35 3.70 -18.92 -7.52
N PRO A 36 4.11 -19.74 -8.50
CA PRO A 36 4.83 -20.98 -8.22
C PRO A 36 6.12 -20.78 -7.44
N HIS A 37 6.85 -19.69 -7.69
CA HIS A 37 8.08 -19.37 -6.95
C HIS A 37 7.80 -18.58 -5.67
N GLY A 38 6.59 -18.01 -5.49
CA GLY A 38 6.21 -17.21 -4.33
C GLY A 38 7.14 -16.02 -4.13
N VAL A 39 7.58 -15.81 -2.87
CA VAL A 39 8.65 -14.86 -2.53
C VAL A 39 9.89 -15.64 -2.17
N MET A 40 10.97 -15.43 -2.90
CA MET A 40 12.26 -16.05 -2.67
C MET A 40 13.00 -15.24 -1.59
N GLU A 41 13.11 -15.80 -0.38
CA GLU A 41 13.79 -15.18 0.78
C GLU A 41 15.03 -15.97 1.22
N GLU A 42 15.13 -17.25 0.85
CA GLU A 42 16.25 -18.12 1.23
C GLU A 42 17.15 -18.47 0.05
N HIS A 43 16.55 -18.78 -1.11
CA HIS A 43 17.26 -19.23 -2.31
C HIS A 43 16.53 -18.75 -3.57
N ILE A 44 17.31 -18.48 -4.63
CA ILE A 44 16.77 -18.35 -6.00
C ILE A 44 16.60 -19.75 -6.65
N PRO A 45 15.93 -19.90 -7.82
CA PRO A 45 15.68 -21.20 -8.44
C PRO A 45 16.94 -22.06 -8.72
N SER A 46 18.10 -21.44 -8.91
CA SER A 46 19.39 -22.15 -9.06
C SER A 46 19.90 -22.79 -7.78
N GLY A 47 19.29 -22.50 -6.62
CA GLY A 47 19.76 -22.94 -5.30
C GLY A 47 20.77 -22.01 -4.64
N LYS A 48 21.15 -20.89 -5.28
CA LYS A 48 22.05 -19.90 -4.67
C LYS A 48 21.33 -19.25 -3.48
N LYS A 49 22.00 -19.28 -2.30
CA LYS A 49 21.45 -18.77 -1.05
C LYS A 49 21.39 -17.22 -1.06
N LEU A 50 20.32 -16.68 -0.49
CA LEU A 50 20.09 -15.25 -0.32
C LEU A 50 20.50 -14.79 1.09
N PRO A 51 20.99 -13.55 1.21
CA PRO A 51 21.19 -12.91 2.52
C PRO A 51 19.86 -12.69 3.25
N VAL A 52 19.93 -12.53 4.58
CA VAL A 52 18.76 -12.20 5.40
C VAL A 52 18.20 -10.83 5.00
N GLY A 53 16.88 -10.72 4.93
CA GLY A 53 16.19 -9.49 4.55
C GLY A 53 15.99 -9.31 3.03
N TRP A 54 16.47 -10.26 2.23
CA TRP A 54 16.19 -10.27 0.81
C TRP A 54 14.80 -10.82 0.53
N ALA A 55 14.12 -10.25 -0.46
CA ALA A 55 12.84 -10.71 -0.95
C ALA A 55 12.77 -10.50 -2.47
N LEU A 56 12.87 -11.59 -3.21
CA LEU A 56 12.92 -11.58 -4.67
C LEU A 56 11.70 -12.30 -5.26
N GLN A 57 11.39 -12.00 -6.53
CA GLN A 57 10.36 -12.70 -7.30
C GLN A 57 10.83 -12.98 -8.72
N ASP A 58 10.21 -14.00 -9.35
CA ASP A 58 10.43 -14.33 -10.74
C ASP A 58 9.39 -13.63 -11.63
N PRO A 59 9.77 -12.77 -12.59
CA PRO A 59 8.84 -12.07 -13.45
C PRO A 59 8.04 -12.97 -14.39
N GLN A 60 8.45 -14.25 -14.59
CA GLN A 60 7.68 -15.23 -15.35
C GLN A 60 6.34 -15.52 -14.69
N ASP A 61 6.31 -15.58 -13.34
CA ASP A 61 5.07 -15.80 -12.59
C ASP A 61 4.02 -14.70 -12.87
N TYR A 62 4.46 -13.47 -13.09
CA TYR A 62 3.59 -12.36 -13.42
C TYR A 62 2.93 -12.50 -14.78
N LEU A 63 3.71 -12.90 -15.80
CA LEU A 63 3.20 -13.10 -17.17
C LEU A 63 2.26 -14.30 -17.24
N GLU A 64 2.63 -15.41 -16.63
CA GLU A 64 1.78 -16.61 -16.58
C GLU A 64 0.48 -16.31 -15.85
N GLY A 65 0.56 -15.66 -14.70
CA GLY A 65 -0.61 -15.28 -13.92
C GLY A 65 -1.54 -14.34 -14.66
N LEU A 66 -1.01 -13.35 -15.40
CA LEU A 66 -1.77 -12.48 -16.29
C LEU A 66 -2.61 -13.30 -17.28
N LEU A 67 -1.95 -14.21 -18.00
CA LEU A 67 -2.59 -14.98 -19.05
C LEU A 67 -3.64 -15.95 -18.49
N VAL A 68 -3.32 -16.64 -17.39
CA VAL A 68 -4.23 -17.61 -16.76
C VAL A 68 -5.46 -16.92 -16.22
N THR A 69 -5.30 -15.85 -15.42
CA THR A 69 -6.42 -15.20 -14.75
C THR A 69 -7.36 -14.48 -15.71
N VAL A 70 -6.82 -13.77 -16.71
CA VAL A 70 -7.66 -13.08 -17.69
C VAL A 70 -8.41 -14.05 -18.60
N ARG A 71 -7.75 -15.09 -19.11
CA ARG A 71 -8.44 -16.13 -19.89
C ARG A 71 -9.57 -16.77 -19.12
N ASP A 72 -9.35 -17.02 -17.85
CA ASP A 72 -10.32 -17.69 -16.99
C ASP A 72 -11.59 -16.83 -16.78
N VAL A 73 -11.45 -15.55 -16.39
CA VAL A 73 -12.62 -14.67 -16.20
C VAL A 73 -13.40 -14.41 -17.49
N VAL A 74 -12.73 -14.36 -18.62
CA VAL A 74 -13.36 -14.16 -19.93
C VAL A 74 -14.09 -15.42 -20.39
N SER A 75 -13.42 -16.58 -20.39
CA SER A 75 -13.96 -17.83 -20.94
C SER A 75 -15.09 -18.43 -20.11
N ARG A 76 -14.95 -18.49 -18.78
CA ARG A 76 -15.98 -19.02 -17.87
C ARG A 76 -17.30 -18.26 -17.97
N ASN A 77 -17.23 -16.96 -18.21
CA ASN A 77 -18.41 -16.09 -18.28
C ASN A 77 -18.90 -15.86 -19.70
N LYS A 78 -18.28 -16.51 -20.70
CA LYS A 78 -18.65 -16.42 -22.11
C LYS A 78 -18.67 -14.97 -22.62
N ILE A 79 -17.77 -14.14 -22.09
CA ILE A 79 -17.63 -12.75 -22.50
C ILE A 79 -17.06 -12.71 -23.91
N LEU A 80 -17.72 -11.96 -24.77
CA LEU A 80 -17.20 -11.75 -26.12
C LEU A 80 -15.99 -10.82 -26.07
N PRO A 81 -14.93 -11.09 -26.85
CA PRO A 81 -13.71 -10.27 -26.81
C PRO A 81 -13.92 -8.75 -26.97
N GLY A 82 -14.95 -8.35 -27.73
CA GLY A 82 -15.32 -6.95 -27.93
C GLY A 82 -16.18 -6.30 -26.83
N GLU A 83 -16.56 -7.04 -25.81
CA GLU A 83 -17.32 -6.51 -24.66
C GLU A 83 -16.38 -5.96 -23.55
N VAL A 84 -15.10 -6.33 -23.55
CA VAL A 84 -14.10 -5.75 -22.67
C VAL A 84 -13.60 -4.45 -23.29
N VAL A 85 -13.81 -3.33 -22.58
CA VAL A 85 -13.57 -1.99 -23.10
C VAL A 85 -12.35 -1.30 -22.49
N GLY A 86 -11.79 -1.86 -21.42
CA GLY A 86 -10.61 -1.30 -20.75
C GLY A 86 -9.97 -2.30 -19.80
N ILE A 87 -8.66 -2.14 -19.59
CA ILE A 87 -7.85 -2.95 -18.65
C ILE A 87 -7.09 -1.99 -17.74
N GLY A 88 -7.12 -2.24 -16.45
CA GLY A 88 -6.30 -1.55 -15.45
C GLY A 88 -5.45 -2.54 -14.68
N VAL A 89 -4.31 -2.06 -14.20
CA VAL A 89 -3.34 -2.86 -13.43
C VAL A 89 -2.98 -2.12 -12.16
N ASP A 90 -3.04 -2.81 -11.04
CA ASP A 90 -2.37 -2.40 -9.84
C ASP A 90 -1.27 -3.41 -9.46
N PHE A 91 -0.30 -2.93 -8.71
CA PHE A 91 0.88 -3.72 -8.37
C PHE A 91 1.41 -3.34 -6.99
N THR A 92 2.04 -4.30 -6.30
CA THR A 92 2.80 -3.99 -5.08
C THR A 92 3.84 -2.91 -5.36
N SER A 93 3.94 -1.93 -4.48
CA SER A 93 4.82 -0.76 -4.66
C SER A 93 6.29 -1.13 -4.65
N SER A 94 7.14 -0.32 -5.28
CA SER A 94 8.60 -0.50 -5.25
C SER A 94 9.06 -1.92 -5.59
N THR A 95 8.38 -2.57 -6.50
CA THR A 95 8.74 -3.89 -7.02
C THR A 95 9.58 -3.68 -8.27
N VAL A 96 10.90 -3.63 -8.09
CA VAL A 96 11.87 -3.13 -9.07
C VAL A 96 12.47 -4.26 -9.90
N ILE A 97 12.42 -4.13 -11.23
CA ILE A 97 12.93 -5.10 -12.20
C ILE A 97 13.99 -4.48 -13.11
N PRO A 98 15.19 -5.11 -13.26
CA PRO A 98 16.16 -4.78 -14.30
C PRO A 98 15.82 -5.49 -15.61
N VAL A 99 15.73 -4.74 -16.72
CA VAL A 99 15.35 -5.29 -18.02
C VAL A 99 16.21 -4.75 -19.17
N LYS A 100 16.20 -5.47 -20.30
CA LYS A 100 16.73 -5.02 -21.58
C LYS A 100 15.75 -4.08 -22.31
N ALA A 101 16.24 -3.36 -23.29
CA ALA A 101 15.43 -2.47 -24.15
C ALA A 101 14.33 -3.20 -24.93
N ASP A 102 14.42 -4.51 -25.09
CA ASP A 102 13.39 -5.36 -25.67
C ASP A 102 12.40 -5.95 -24.64
N LYS A 103 12.45 -5.47 -23.40
CA LYS A 103 11.61 -5.87 -22.24
C LYS A 103 12.03 -7.21 -21.60
N THR A 104 13.11 -7.85 -22.04
CA THR A 104 13.58 -9.10 -21.45
C THR A 104 14.12 -8.86 -20.03
N PRO A 105 13.59 -9.52 -19.00
CA PRO A 105 14.16 -9.48 -17.64
C PRO A 105 15.59 -10.04 -17.62
N LEU A 106 16.50 -9.44 -16.87
CA LEU A 106 17.89 -9.90 -16.85
C LEU A 106 18.02 -11.32 -16.29
N CYS A 107 17.22 -11.70 -15.29
CA CYS A 107 17.24 -13.06 -14.73
C CYS A 107 16.85 -14.16 -15.75
N HIS A 108 16.26 -13.81 -16.90
CA HIS A 108 15.96 -14.76 -17.98
C HIS A 108 17.12 -14.93 -18.96
N LEU A 109 18.16 -14.09 -18.86
CA LEU A 109 19.36 -14.25 -19.69
C LEU A 109 20.28 -15.33 -19.09
N PRO A 110 20.86 -16.20 -19.91
CA PRO A 110 21.70 -17.31 -19.43
C PRO A 110 22.84 -16.86 -18.49
N GLU A 111 23.44 -15.70 -18.76
CA GLU A 111 24.56 -15.14 -18.01
C GLU A 111 24.15 -14.60 -16.63
N PHE A 112 22.89 -14.25 -16.42
CA PHE A 112 22.38 -13.67 -15.16
C PHE A 112 21.41 -14.59 -14.39
N LYS A 113 21.13 -15.77 -14.92
CA LYS A 113 20.20 -16.72 -14.32
C LYS A 113 20.54 -17.13 -12.88
N GLU A 114 21.83 -17.10 -12.54
CA GLU A 114 22.32 -17.44 -11.19
C GLU A 114 22.68 -16.20 -10.36
N GLU A 115 22.36 -15.00 -10.86
CA GLU A 115 22.66 -13.74 -10.19
C GLU A 115 21.42 -13.15 -9.50
N PRO A 116 21.36 -13.15 -8.14
CA PRO A 116 20.19 -12.67 -7.41
C PRO A 116 19.79 -11.22 -7.72
N HIS A 117 20.76 -10.32 -7.96
CA HIS A 117 20.47 -8.94 -8.30
C HIS A 117 19.76 -8.77 -9.66
N ALA A 118 19.73 -9.79 -10.51
CA ALA A 118 19.03 -9.79 -11.78
C ALA A 118 17.53 -10.09 -11.66
N TYR A 119 17.08 -10.59 -10.50
CA TYR A 119 15.68 -10.85 -10.21
C TYR A 119 14.94 -9.61 -9.74
N VAL A 120 13.60 -9.71 -9.70
CA VAL A 120 12.74 -8.63 -9.19
C VAL A 120 12.94 -8.47 -7.69
N LYS A 121 13.27 -7.26 -7.25
CA LYS A 121 13.36 -6.89 -5.83
C LYS A 121 11.99 -6.40 -5.34
N LEU A 122 11.33 -7.19 -4.50
CA LEU A 122 9.97 -6.93 -4.00
C LEU A 122 9.93 -5.73 -3.04
N TRP A 123 8.75 -5.17 -2.77
CA TRP A 123 8.53 -4.06 -1.83
C TRP A 123 9.16 -4.30 -0.45
N LYS A 124 9.09 -5.51 0.11
CA LYS A 124 9.68 -5.90 1.40
C LYS A 124 11.15 -6.35 1.32
N HIS A 125 11.86 -6.05 0.22
CA HIS A 125 13.28 -6.30 0.12
C HIS A 125 14.06 -5.26 0.94
N HIS A 126 14.71 -5.70 2.01
CA HIS A 126 15.48 -4.86 2.93
C HIS A 126 16.99 -4.96 2.73
N GLY A 127 17.44 -5.65 1.68
CA GLY A 127 18.87 -5.79 1.36
C GLY A 127 19.60 -4.46 1.16
N ALA A 128 18.87 -3.42 0.74
CA ALA A 128 19.41 -2.10 0.43
C ALA A 128 19.45 -1.11 1.62
N GLU A 129 19.51 -1.59 2.87
CA GLU A 129 19.49 -0.72 4.06
C GLU A 129 20.73 0.15 4.20
N GLU A 130 21.92 -0.37 3.82
CA GLU A 130 23.15 0.39 3.80
C GLU A 130 23.07 1.51 2.77
N GLU A 131 22.60 1.22 1.57
CA GLU A 131 22.44 2.17 0.47
C GLU A 131 21.42 3.26 0.82
N ALA A 132 20.31 2.90 1.45
CA ALA A 132 19.34 3.88 1.94
C ALA A 132 19.96 4.82 2.99
N THR A 133 20.78 4.29 3.88
CA THR A 133 21.49 5.09 4.89
C THR A 133 22.45 6.07 4.23
N LEU A 134 23.30 5.61 3.30
CA LEU A 134 24.22 6.46 2.56
C LEU A 134 23.48 7.57 1.78
N MET A 135 22.39 7.22 1.11
CA MET A 135 21.58 8.21 0.38
C MET A 135 20.91 9.22 1.32
N ASN A 136 20.45 8.79 2.49
CA ASN A 136 19.90 9.70 3.52
C ASN A 136 20.95 10.71 4.00
N ASP A 137 22.15 10.24 4.32
CA ASP A 137 23.22 11.11 4.80
C ASP A 137 23.55 12.19 3.77
N VAL A 138 23.62 11.83 2.49
CA VAL A 138 23.84 12.77 1.38
C VAL A 138 22.67 13.73 1.24
N ALA A 139 21.41 13.24 1.25
CA ALA A 139 20.23 14.07 1.08
C ALA A 139 20.10 15.11 2.21
N VAL A 140 20.35 14.71 3.46
CA VAL A 140 20.35 15.60 4.63
C VAL A 140 21.50 16.61 4.56
N ALA A 141 22.71 16.17 4.26
CA ALA A 141 23.88 17.04 4.17
C ALA A 141 23.74 18.11 3.07
N ARG A 142 23.04 17.79 1.98
CA ARG A 142 22.79 18.71 0.87
C ARG A 142 21.54 19.58 1.08
N GLY A 143 20.68 19.23 2.04
CA GLY A 143 19.41 19.94 2.28
C GLY A 143 18.42 19.76 1.12
N GLU A 144 18.28 18.54 0.60
CA GLU A 144 17.41 18.25 -0.55
C GLU A 144 15.94 18.62 -0.25
N GLU A 145 15.38 19.55 -1.00
CA GLU A 145 14.03 20.12 -0.76
C GLU A 145 12.89 19.09 -0.87
N TRP A 146 13.09 18.01 -1.61
CA TRP A 146 12.09 16.95 -1.78
C TRP A 146 11.99 15.99 -0.58
N LEU A 147 13.07 15.86 0.23
CA LEU A 147 13.13 14.89 1.32
C LEU A 147 12.00 15.04 2.37
N PRO A 148 11.62 16.24 2.81
CA PRO A 148 10.48 16.43 3.74
C PRO A 148 9.14 15.90 3.24
N THR A 149 8.91 15.89 1.92
CA THR A 149 7.68 15.36 1.31
C THR A 149 7.52 13.84 1.56
N TYR A 150 8.63 13.16 1.82
CA TYR A 150 8.70 11.72 2.10
C TYR A 150 9.00 11.42 3.58
N GLY A 151 8.55 12.28 4.47
CA GLY A 151 8.74 12.11 5.91
C GLY A 151 10.16 12.38 6.42
N GLY A 152 11.03 12.96 5.56
CA GLY A 152 12.40 13.30 5.90
C GLY A 152 13.38 12.13 5.87
N LYS A 153 13.00 10.98 5.32
CA LYS A 153 13.83 9.78 5.30
C LYS A 153 13.61 8.94 4.02
N ILE A 154 14.67 8.39 3.47
CA ILE A 154 14.66 7.41 2.37
C ILE A 154 14.57 6.00 2.97
N SER A 155 13.66 5.17 2.46
CA SER A 155 13.51 3.78 2.87
C SER A 155 14.31 2.83 1.96
N SER A 156 14.89 1.78 2.52
CA SER A 156 15.52 0.69 1.78
C SER A 156 14.54 -0.04 0.83
N GLU A 157 13.25 0.05 1.13
CA GLU A 157 12.20 -0.53 0.30
C GLU A 157 12.00 0.19 -1.04
N TRP A 158 12.49 1.43 -1.21
CA TRP A 158 12.21 2.25 -2.38
C TRP A 158 13.16 2.01 -3.55
N MET A 159 12.85 2.58 -4.71
CA MET A 159 13.50 2.26 -5.98
C MET A 159 15.01 2.52 -5.98
N TYR A 160 15.45 3.73 -5.63
CA TYR A 160 16.87 4.10 -5.77
C TYR A 160 17.84 3.33 -4.87
N PRO A 161 17.54 3.07 -3.58
CA PRO A 161 18.39 2.20 -2.77
C PRO A 161 18.58 0.81 -3.39
N LYS A 162 17.52 0.18 -3.94
CA LYS A 162 17.59 -1.13 -4.61
C LYS A 162 18.43 -1.10 -5.88
N ILE A 163 18.38 0.00 -6.65
CA ILE A 163 19.22 0.17 -7.83
C ILE A 163 20.68 0.39 -7.40
N TYR A 164 20.89 1.21 -6.37
CA TYR A 164 22.23 1.48 -5.83
C TYR A 164 22.88 0.22 -5.22
N GLU A 165 22.10 -0.60 -4.53
CA GLU A 165 22.55 -1.93 -4.08
C GLU A 165 23.02 -2.78 -5.26
N THR A 166 22.29 -2.77 -6.40
CA THR A 166 22.71 -3.49 -7.59
C THR A 166 24.00 -2.92 -8.17
N LEU A 167 24.17 -1.60 -8.26
CA LEU A 167 25.41 -0.97 -8.72
C LEU A 167 26.62 -1.35 -7.87
N ARG A 168 26.46 -1.37 -6.53
CA ARG A 168 27.56 -1.65 -5.60
C ARG A 168 27.97 -3.12 -5.56
N HIS A 169 27.01 -4.04 -5.65
CA HIS A 169 27.26 -5.45 -5.37
C HIS A 169 27.22 -6.35 -6.60
N ALA A 170 26.64 -5.88 -7.70
CA ALA A 170 26.58 -6.58 -8.99
C ALA A 170 26.63 -5.58 -10.15
N PRO A 171 27.76 -4.84 -10.30
CA PRO A 171 27.90 -3.81 -11.33
C PRO A 171 27.67 -4.34 -12.75
N GLU A 172 27.98 -5.61 -13.01
CA GLU A 172 27.70 -6.26 -14.28
C GLU A 172 26.20 -6.38 -14.59
N VAL A 173 25.35 -6.52 -13.57
CA VAL A 173 23.87 -6.49 -13.73
C VAL A 173 23.42 -5.06 -13.99
N TYR A 174 23.96 -4.10 -13.24
CA TYR A 174 23.66 -2.68 -13.42
C TYR A 174 24.01 -2.21 -14.84
N ASP A 175 25.19 -2.56 -15.31
CA ASP A 175 25.67 -2.18 -16.66
C ASP A 175 24.86 -2.87 -17.76
N ALA A 176 24.51 -4.14 -17.56
CA ALA A 176 23.72 -4.91 -18.52
C ALA A 176 22.25 -4.46 -18.60
N ALA A 177 21.70 -3.90 -17.54
CA ALA A 177 20.31 -3.40 -17.54
C ALA A 177 20.19 -2.15 -18.42
N ASP A 178 19.32 -2.21 -19.43
CA ASP A 178 18.98 -1.01 -20.21
C ASP A 178 17.97 -0.13 -19.44
N ARG A 179 17.14 -0.76 -18.59
CA ARG A 179 16.17 -0.07 -17.73
C ARG A 179 16.09 -0.72 -16.34
N PHE A 180 15.85 0.13 -15.32
CA PHE A 180 15.24 -0.27 -14.06
C PHE A 180 13.85 0.32 -14.01
N MET A 181 12.84 -0.47 -13.64
CA MET A 181 11.46 0.00 -13.63
C MET A 181 10.60 -0.72 -12.61
N GLU A 182 9.45 -0.16 -12.29
CA GLU A 182 8.42 -0.84 -11.52
C GLU A 182 7.86 -2.02 -12.33
N ALA A 183 7.63 -3.15 -11.68
CA ALA A 183 7.13 -4.35 -12.36
C ALA A 183 5.73 -4.13 -12.96
N GLY A 184 4.91 -3.26 -12.35
CA GLY A 184 3.60 -2.88 -12.91
C GLY A 184 3.72 -2.12 -14.24
N ASP A 185 4.68 -1.21 -14.36
CA ASP A 185 4.96 -0.51 -15.62
C ASP A 185 5.52 -1.49 -16.68
N TRP A 186 6.33 -2.47 -16.23
CA TRP A 186 6.84 -3.52 -17.11
C TRP A 186 5.73 -4.42 -17.67
N ILE A 187 4.75 -4.82 -16.85
CA ILE A 187 3.58 -5.59 -17.29
C ILE A 187 2.78 -4.81 -18.32
N ILE A 188 2.58 -3.52 -18.12
CA ILE A 188 1.89 -2.65 -19.09
C ILE A 188 2.68 -2.57 -20.38
N TRP A 189 4.00 -2.42 -20.30
CA TRP A 189 4.86 -2.44 -21.49
C TRP A 189 4.81 -3.78 -22.22
N GLN A 190 4.72 -4.91 -21.51
CA GLN A 190 4.49 -6.22 -22.13
C GLN A 190 3.16 -6.27 -22.91
N MET A 191 2.08 -5.76 -22.31
CA MET A 191 0.75 -5.77 -22.92
C MET A 191 0.62 -4.83 -24.13
N THR A 192 1.23 -3.64 -24.04
CA THR A 192 0.99 -2.55 -25.01
C THR A 192 2.10 -2.36 -26.03
N GLY A 193 3.32 -2.79 -25.72
CA GLY A 193 4.50 -2.44 -26.51
C GLY A 193 4.96 -0.98 -26.32
N GLU A 194 4.25 -0.17 -25.54
CA GLU A 194 4.57 1.23 -25.24
C GLU A 194 5.22 1.35 -23.86
N GLU A 195 6.44 1.90 -23.82
CA GLU A 195 7.15 2.16 -22.55
C GLU A 195 6.64 3.45 -21.92
N THR A 196 6.07 3.36 -20.71
CA THR A 196 5.62 4.50 -19.91
C THR A 196 5.94 4.28 -18.43
N ARG A 197 5.89 5.34 -17.64
CA ARG A 197 5.98 5.27 -16.18
C ARG A 197 4.71 5.84 -15.58
N SER A 198 4.25 5.21 -14.52
CA SER A 198 3.13 5.70 -13.72
C SER A 198 3.57 6.87 -12.82
N ALA A 199 2.81 7.97 -12.83
CA ALA A 199 2.99 9.07 -11.88
C ALA A 199 2.85 8.60 -10.42
N CYS A 200 2.02 7.57 -10.17
CA CYS A 200 1.90 6.95 -8.86
C CYS A 200 3.23 6.37 -8.39
N CYS A 201 3.77 5.40 -9.12
CA CYS A 201 5.01 4.71 -8.74
C CYS A 201 6.21 5.66 -8.78
N ALA A 202 6.36 6.45 -9.83
CA ALA A 202 7.45 7.42 -9.96
C ALA A 202 7.41 8.48 -8.84
N GLY A 203 6.22 8.98 -8.51
CA GLY A 203 6.05 10.00 -7.47
C GLY A 203 6.31 9.43 -6.07
N TYR A 204 5.64 8.35 -5.67
CA TYR A 204 5.75 7.83 -4.31
C TYR A 204 7.06 7.07 -4.04
N LYS A 205 7.67 6.46 -5.05
CA LYS A 205 8.78 5.51 -4.83
C LYS A 205 10.10 5.90 -5.51
N ALA A 206 10.07 6.90 -6.42
CA ALA A 206 11.27 7.41 -7.09
C ALA A 206 11.38 8.95 -7.03
N TYR A 207 10.68 9.60 -6.10
CA TYR A 207 10.75 11.04 -5.78
C TYR A 207 10.47 11.95 -6.99
N TYR A 208 9.70 11.48 -7.96
CA TYR A 208 9.33 12.30 -9.11
C TYR A 208 8.32 13.37 -8.71
N HIS A 209 8.64 14.62 -9.04
CA HIS A 209 7.77 15.76 -8.86
C HIS A 209 7.27 16.25 -10.23
N HIS A 210 5.97 16.46 -10.37
CA HIS A 210 5.31 16.79 -11.65
C HIS A 210 5.85 18.05 -12.35
N GLU A 211 6.41 19.02 -11.61
CA GLU A 211 7.03 20.24 -12.18
C GLU A 211 8.56 20.18 -12.19
N LYS A 212 9.19 19.56 -11.17
CA LYS A 212 10.65 19.58 -10.98
C LYS A 212 11.35 18.35 -11.56
N GLY A 213 10.59 17.29 -11.92
CA GLY A 213 11.12 16.02 -12.37
C GLY A 213 11.66 15.16 -11.22
N TYR A 214 12.59 14.28 -11.54
CA TYR A 214 13.33 13.44 -10.58
C TYR A 214 14.37 14.25 -9.80
N PRO A 215 14.92 13.72 -8.69
CA PRO A 215 16.06 14.35 -8.00
C PRO A 215 17.20 14.69 -8.95
N SER A 216 17.96 15.71 -8.59
CA SER A 216 18.98 16.27 -9.46
C SER A 216 20.12 15.28 -9.76
N LYS A 217 20.71 15.42 -10.94
CA LYS A 217 21.93 14.72 -11.33
C LYS A 217 23.06 14.91 -10.30
N ASP A 218 23.17 16.11 -9.73
CA ASP A 218 24.18 16.42 -8.71
C ASP A 218 23.93 15.71 -7.38
N PHE A 219 22.66 15.42 -7.04
CA PHE A 219 22.34 14.58 -5.89
C PHE A 219 22.85 13.15 -6.13
N PHE A 220 22.49 12.54 -7.25
CA PHE A 220 22.92 11.17 -7.56
C PHE A 220 24.43 11.05 -7.67
N LYS A 221 25.12 12.04 -8.27
CA LYS A 221 26.59 12.10 -8.32
C LYS A 221 27.22 12.19 -6.93
N ALA A 222 26.58 12.90 -6.01
CA ALA A 222 27.07 13.02 -4.64
C ALA A 222 26.88 11.73 -3.84
N VAL A 223 25.85 10.91 -4.18
CA VAL A 223 25.68 9.57 -3.61
C VAL A 223 26.77 8.64 -4.14
N ASP A 224 26.89 8.54 -5.46
CA ASP A 224 27.90 7.74 -6.15
C ASP A 224 28.10 8.28 -7.58
N PRO A 225 29.35 8.48 -8.05
CA PRO A 225 29.60 8.91 -9.43
C PRO A 225 28.95 7.99 -10.49
N GLY A 226 28.81 6.69 -10.22
CA GLY A 226 28.15 5.73 -11.10
C GLY A 226 26.64 5.96 -11.24
N MET A 227 26.02 6.68 -10.31
CA MET A 227 24.60 7.06 -10.36
C MET A 227 24.34 8.41 -11.06
N GLU A 228 25.36 9.18 -11.42
CA GLU A 228 25.22 10.55 -11.94
C GLU A 228 24.14 10.66 -13.02
N ASN A 229 24.08 9.73 -13.95
CA ASN A 229 23.15 9.75 -15.09
C ASN A 229 21.99 8.74 -14.96
N ILE A 230 21.73 8.19 -13.79
CA ILE A 230 20.77 7.10 -13.58
C ILE A 230 19.39 7.38 -14.19
N VAL A 231 18.91 8.62 -14.09
CA VAL A 231 17.59 9.00 -14.63
C VAL A 231 17.60 8.90 -16.16
N ALA A 232 18.59 9.55 -16.82
CA ALA A 232 18.69 9.56 -18.29
C ALA A 232 18.98 8.17 -18.87
N ASP A 233 19.86 7.40 -18.19
CA ASP A 233 20.35 6.12 -18.72
C ASP A 233 19.40 4.95 -18.44
N LYS A 234 18.67 4.97 -17.30
CA LYS A 234 17.97 3.79 -16.79
C LYS A 234 16.47 3.99 -16.54
N LEU A 235 15.99 5.24 -16.39
CA LEU A 235 14.62 5.52 -15.97
C LEU A 235 13.80 6.31 -16.99
N ASP A 236 14.46 6.92 -17.98
CA ASP A 236 13.84 7.85 -18.92
C ASP A 236 12.72 7.18 -19.74
N ALA A 237 11.50 7.66 -19.52
CA ALA A 237 10.29 7.33 -20.29
C ALA A 237 9.18 8.34 -19.96
N PRO A 238 8.14 8.49 -20.81
CA PRO A 238 7.02 9.36 -20.53
C PRO A 238 6.31 9.00 -19.22
N ILE A 239 6.15 9.99 -18.33
CA ILE A 239 5.34 9.85 -17.11
C ILE A 239 3.89 10.17 -17.45
N LYS A 240 2.95 9.31 -17.05
CA LYS A 240 1.51 9.50 -17.24
C LYS A 240 0.77 9.41 -15.91
N GLY A 241 -0.27 10.23 -15.75
CA GLY A 241 -1.14 10.24 -14.57
C GLY A 241 -1.96 8.96 -14.43
N VAL A 242 -2.40 8.68 -13.20
CA VAL A 242 -3.26 7.53 -12.93
C VAL A 242 -4.59 7.67 -13.67
N GLY A 243 -5.05 6.58 -14.29
CA GLY A 243 -6.26 6.56 -15.12
C GLY A 243 -6.08 7.07 -16.54
N GLU A 244 -4.91 7.61 -16.90
CA GLU A 244 -4.57 7.86 -18.28
C GLU A 244 -4.29 6.56 -19.03
N LYS A 245 -4.50 6.60 -20.35
CA LYS A 245 -4.16 5.47 -21.21
C LYS A 245 -2.64 5.36 -21.38
N ALA A 246 -2.06 4.26 -20.92
CA ALA A 246 -0.65 3.93 -21.16
C ALA A 246 -0.41 3.54 -22.63
N GLY A 247 -1.29 2.71 -23.17
CA GLY A 247 -1.24 2.24 -24.55
C GLY A 247 -2.47 1.41 -24.91
N HIS A 248 -2.35 0.65 -25.98
CA HIS A 248 -3.38 -0.28 -26.43
C HIS A 248 -2.87 -1.72 -26.41
N LEU A 249 -3.75 -2.66 -26.05
CA LEU A 249 -3.43 -4.08 -26.05
C LEU A 249 -2.99 -4.52 -27.45
N THR A 250 -1.80 -5.11 -27.56
CA THR A 250 -1.25 -5.58 -28.83
C THR A 250 -1.98 -6.82 -29.35
N ALA A 251 -1.94 -7.06 -30.66
CA ALA A 251 -2.55 -8.24 -31.26
C ALA A 251 -2.00 -9.57 -30.70
N SER A 252 -0.71 -9.61 -30.33
CA SER A 252 -0.10 -10.79 -29.71
C SER A 252 -0.70 -11.08 -28.33
N MET A 253 -0.67 -10.09 -27.44
CA MET A 253 -1.20 -10.25 -26.07
C MET A 253 -2.71 -10.47 -26.08
N ALA A 254 -3.45 -9.78 -26.94
CA ALA A 254 -4.89 -9.97 -27.08
C ALA A 254 -5.25 -11.43 -27.41
N ARG A 255 -4.53 -12.05 -28.36
CA ARG A 255 -4.72 -13.46 -28.72
C ARG A 255 -4.43 -14.38 -27.53
N GLU A 256 -3.37 -14.11 -26.79
CA GLU A 256 -2.99 -14.91 -25.65
C GLU A 256 -3.95 -14.75 -24.46
N MET A 257 -4.52 -13.57 -24.29
CA MET A 257 -5.49 -13.27 -23.24
C MET A 257 -6.93 -13.63 -23.62
N GLY A 258 -7.20 -13.98 -24.89
CA GLY A 258 -8.57 -14.24 -25.39
C GLY A 258 -9.41 -12.97 -25.56
N LEU A 259 -8.77 -11.82 -25.82
CA LEU A 259 -9.36 -10.50 -25.95
C LEU A 259 -9.22 -9.95 -27.38
N MET A 260 -9.79 -8.76 -27.64
CA MET A 260 -9.53 -8.01 -28.88
C MET A 260 -8.28 -7.17 -28.76
N GLU A 261 -7.56 -7.00 -29.87
CA GLU A 261 -6.51 -5.99 -29.98
C GLU A 261 -7.09 -4.57 -29.86
N GLY A 262 -6.27 -3.63 -29.41
CA GLY A 262 -6.65 -2.23 -29.35
C GLY A 262 -7.46 -1.83 -28.10
N ILE A 263 -7.72 -2.73 -27.16
CA ILE A 263 -8.31 -2.37 -25.87
C ILE A 263 -7.36 -1.40 -25.13
N PRO A 264 -7.86 -0.24 -24.67
CA PRO A 264 -7.07 0.67 -23.85
C PRO A 264 -6.58 0.01 -22.54
N VAL A 265 -5.32 0.20 -22.22
CA VAL A 265 -4.70 -0.21 -20.95
C VAL A 265 -4.35 1.06 -20.18
N ALA A 266 -4.84 1.16 -18.94
CA ALA A 266 -4.52 2.30 -18.05
C ALA A 266 -3.08 2.21 -17.54
N THR A 267 -2.53 3.35 -17.09
CA THR A 267 -1.28 3.38 -16.32
C THR A 267 -1.40 2.57 -15.04
N CYS A 268 -0.28 2.02 -14.57
CA CYS A 268 -0.24 1.28 -13.31
C CYS A 268 -0.54 2.19 -12.10
N ILE A 269 -1.11 1.59 -11.08
CA ILE A 269 -1.27 2.23 -9.76
C ILE A 269 -0.75 1.26 -8.68
N ILE A 270 -0.26 1.78 -7.56
CA ILE A 270 0.08 0.97 -6.39
C ILE A 270 -1.19 0.29 -5.84
N ASP A 271 -1.12 -0.99 -5.48
CA ASP A 271 -2.23 -1.83 -5.01
C ASP A 271 -3.06 -1.18 -3.88
N ALA A 272 -2.38 -0.66 -2.87
CA ALA A 272 -3.04 0.08 -1.79
C ALA A 272 -3.78 1.33 -2.32
N HIS A 273 -3.16 2.09 -3.24
CA HIS A 273 -3.76 3.29 -3.82
C HIS A 273 -4.97 2.97 -4.71
N ALA A 274 -4.95 1.84 -5.43
CA ALA A 274 -6.08 1.37 -6.24
C ALA A 274 -7.34 1.15 -5.39
N SER A 275 -7.19 0.78 -4.13
CA SER A 275 -8.33 0.64 -3.23
C SER A 275 -9.14 1.92 -3.05
N LEU A 276 -8.56 3.11 -3.22
CA LEU A 276 -9.26 4.39 -3.05
C LEU A 276 -10.38 4.59 -4.09
N PRO A 277 -10.13 4.50 -5.42
CA PRO A 277 -11.21 4.48 -6.41
C PRO A 277 -12.14 3.27 -6.24
N GLY A 278 -11.63 2.11 -5.79
CA GLY A 278 -12.46 0.93 -5.47
C GLY A 278 -13.48 1.20 -4.37
N CYS A 279 -13.18 2.09 -3.43
CA CYS A 279 -14.10 2.58 -2.40
C CYS A 279 -15.01 3.74 -2.85
N GLY A 280 -15.02 4.10 -4.13
CA GLY A 280 -15.87 5.18 -4.66
C GLY A 280 -15.38 6.60 -4.33
N ILE A 281 -14.13 6.76 -3.94
CA ILE A 281 -13.54 8.06 -3.62
C ILE A 281 -12.92 8.65 -4.90
N GLY A 282 -13.56 9.69 -5.45
CA GLY A 282 -13.12 10.42 -6.63
C GLY A 282 -12.99 11.92 -6.39
N GLU A 283 -12.98 12.37 -5.11
CA GLU A 283 -12.90 13.78 -4.75
C GLU A 283 -12.35 13.97 -3.33
N PRO A 284 -11.82 15.17 -2.99
CA PRO A 284 -11.36 15.51 -1.65
C PRO A 284 -12.44 15.41 -0.55
N GLY A 285 -12.00 15.43 0.71
CA GLY A 285 -12.85 15.43 1.89
C GLY A 285 -13.15 14.05 2.48
N LYS A 286 -12.73 12.97 1.84
CA LYS A 286 -12.89 11.60 2.33
C LYS A 286 -11.52 10.96 2.51
N MET A 287 -11.30 10.38 3.68
CA MET A 287 -10.11 9.59 3.97
C MET A 287 -10.43 8.11 3.82
N MET A 288 -9.64 7.39 3.04
CA MET A 288 -9.67 5.93 3.02
C MET A 288 -8.57 5.40 3.94
N ILE A 289 -8.92 4.38 4.72
CA ILE A 289 -7.97 3.68 5.60
C ILE A 289 -8.04 2.20 5.32
N ILE A 290 -6.93 1.63 4.86
CA ILE A 290 -6.78 0.17 4.79
C ILE A 290 -6.30 -0.30 6.14
N VAL A 291 -7.08 -1.19 6.77
CA VAL A 291 -6.77 -1.76 8.09
C VAL A 291 -6.44 -3.24 7.93
N GLY A 292 -5.16 -3.53 7.99
CA GLY A 292 -4.60 -4.87 7.90
C GLY A 292 -3.57 -5.12 9.01
N THR A 293 -2.46 -5.75 8.69
CA THR A 293 -1.26 -5.90 9.55
C THR A 293 -0.80 -4.56 10.10
N SER A 294 -0.68 -3.59 9.22
CA SER A 294 -0.50 -2.15 9.46
C SER A 294 -1.73 -1.39 8.95
N SER A 295 -1.70 -0.06 9.00
CA SER A 295 -2.71 0.73 8.31
C SER A 295 -2.09 1.73 7.35
N VAL A 296 -2.81 1.99 6.24
CA VAL A 296 -2.49 3.03 5.26
C VAL A 296 -3.67 4.00 5.17
N HIS A 297 -3.38 5.28 5.37
CA HIS A 297 -4.33 6.38 5.33
C HIS A 297 -4.11 7.17 4.06
N MET A 298 -5.12 7.29 3.23
CA MET A 298 -5.03 7.98 1.94
C MET A 298 -6.14 9.00 1.78
N MET A 299 -5.79 10.11 1.17
CA MET A 299 -6.71 11.20 0.90
C MET A 299 -6.35 11.93 -0.38
N LEU A 300 -7.34 12.61 -0.97
CA LEU A 300 -7.14 13.52 -2.10
C LEU A 300 -7.23 14.98 -1.63
N GLY A 301 -6.47 15.86 -2.28
CA GLY A 301 -6.55 17.30 -2.07
C GLY A 301 -6.22 18.10 -3.33
N GLU A 302 -6.52 19.39 -3.28
CA GLU A 302 -6.34 20.30 -4.43
C GLU A 302 -4.97 20.96 -4.46
N LYS A 303 -4.23 20.94 -3.33
CA LYS A 303 -2.98 21.66 -3.14
C LYS A 303 -1.87 20.72 -2.74
N GLU A 304 -0.65 21.04 -3.09
CA GLU A 304 0.52 20.38 -2.54
C GLU A 304 0.80 20.92 -1.13
N VAL A 305 0.69 20.05 -0.13
CA VAL A 305 1.03 20.37 1.25
C VAL A 305 1.89 19.27 1.86
N ALA A 306 2.86 19.65 2.68
CA ALA A 306 3.66 18.71 3.42
C ALA A 306 2.92 18.29 4.70
N ILE A 307 2.82 16.99 4.92
CA ILE A 307 2.25 16.40 6.14
C ILE A 307 3.40 15.72 6.88
N LYS A 308 3.57 16.05 8.16
CA LYS A 308 4.65 15.51 8.98
C LYS A 308 4.58 13.98 9.05
N GLY A 309 5.65 13.31 8.64
CA GLY A 309 5.75 11.86 8.64
C GLY A 309 4.88 11.17 7.58
N SER A 310 4.42 11.89 6.54
CA SER A 310 3.74 11.28 5.40
C SER A 310 4.71 10.46 4.54
N SER A 311 4.15 9.52 3.79
CA SER A 311 4.93 8.68 2.85
C SER A 311 4.96 9.23 1.43
N GLY A 312 4.45 10.44 1.21
CA GLY A 312 4.47 11.14 -0.07
C GLY A 312 3.22 11.96 -0.33
N THR A 313 3.41 13.00 -1.17
CA THR A 313 2.35 13.84 -1.75
C THR A 313 2.60 13.90 -3.24
N VAL A 314 1.69 13.35 -4.06
CA VAL A 314 1.93 13.15 -5.49
C VAL A 314 0.76 13.65 -6.33
N LYS A 315 1.05 14.54 -7.28
CA LYS A 315 0.08 15.03 -8.27
C LYS A 315 -0.27 13.90 -9.24
N ASP A 316 -1.57 13.70 -9.47
CA ASP A 316 -2.09 12.64 -10.36
C ASP A 316 -1.60 11.21 -10.00
N GLY A 317 -1.16 11.02 -8.74
CA GLY A 317 -0.60 9.75 -8.27
C GLY A 317 -1.65 8.75 -7.77
N ILE A 318 -2.85 9.19 -7.37
CA ILE A 318 -3.96 8.32 -6.96
C ILE A 318 -5.19 8.54 -7.83
N MET A 319 -5.57 9.81 -8.04
CA MET A 319 -6.69 10.19 -8.89
C MET A 319 -6.32 11.42 -9.72
N PRO A 320 -6.77 11.49 -11.00
CA PRO A 320 -6.41 12.59 -11.88
C PRO A 320 -6.97 13.92 -11.38
N GLY A 321 -6.18 14.97 -11.51
CA GLY A 321 -6.51 16.33 -11.13
C GLY A 321 -6.24 16.69 -9.68
N TYR A 322 -5.89 15.73 -8.82
CA TYR A 322 -5.66 15.91 -7.39
C TYR A 322 -4.24 15.54 -6.97
N PHE A 323 -3.83 16.05 -5.82
CA PHE A 323 -2.71 15.49 -5.07
C PHE A 323 -3.22 14.34 -4.23
N GLY A 324 -2.52 13.21 -4.27
CA GLY A 324 -2.74 12.09 -3.39
C GLY A 324 -1.77 12.16 -2.21
N TYR A 325 -2.26 11.90 -1.00
CA TYR A 325 -1.47 11.88 0.23
C TYR A 325 -1.51 10.49 0.83
N GLU A 326 -0.37 10.03 1.34
CA GLU A 326 -0.24 8.75 2.03
C GLU A 326 0.38 8.96 3.42
N ALA A 327 -0.26 8.39 4.43
CA ALA A 327 0.24 8.28 5.80
C ALA A 327 -0.06 6.88 6.34
N GLY A 328 0.42 6.51 7.52
CA GLY A 328 0.08 5.20 8.07
C GLY A 328 0.62 4.91 9.45
N GLN A 329 0.09 3.80 10.04
CA GLN A 329 0.55 3.23 11.30
C GLN A 329 1.29 1.93 11.03
N SER A 330 2.40 1.70 11.72
CA SER A 330 3.27 0.54 11.51
C SER A 330 2.66 -0.77 12.02
N CYS A 331 1.73 -0.70 12.97
CA CYS A 331 1.18 -1.86 13.65
C CYS A 331 -0.30 -1.64 13.95
N VAL A 332 -1.17 -2.51 13.42
CA VAL A 332 -2.61 -2.56 13.75
C VAL A 332 -3.01 -4.01 13.97
N GLY A 333 -3.19 -4.81 12.92
CA GLY A 333 -3.54 -6.22 13.05
C GLY A 333 -2.48 -7.07 13.74
N ASP A 334 -1.20 -6.71 13.56
CA ASP A 334 -0.09 -7.45 14.15
C ASP A 334 -0.14 -7.47 15.68
N HIS A 335 -0.45 -6.34 16.33
CA HIS A 335 -0.52 -6.37 17.79
C HIS A 335 -1.79 -7.08 18.29
N PHE A 336 -2.88 -7.12 17.53
CA PHE A 336 -4.03 -7.96 17.85
C PHE A 336 -3.67 -9.45 17.76
N ALA A 337 -2.96 -9.85 16.70
CA ALA A 337 -2.48 -11.22 16.54
C ALA A 337 -1.49 -11.59 17.65
N TRP A 338 -0.49 -10.73 17.89
CA TRP A 338 0.47 -10.91 18.97
C TRP A 338 -0.23 -11.07 20.35
N PHE A 339 -1.23 -10.24 20.63
CA PHE A 339 -1.96 -10.31 21.90
C PHE A 339 -2.70 -11.64 22.04
N VAL A 340 -3.40 -12.05 21.02
CA VAL A 340 -4.16 -13.31 21.03
C VAL A 340 -3.23 -14.52 21.18
N GLU A 341 -2.10 -14.52 20.48
CA GLU A 341 -1.13 -15.63 20.51
C GLU A 341 -0.36 -15.75 21.83
N ASN A 342 -0.08 -14.61 22.49
CA ASN A 342 0.85 -14.58 23.63
C ASN A 342 0.24 -14.21 24.97
N CYS A 343 -0.95 -13.57 25.01
CA CYS A 343 -1.46 -12.95 26.23
C CYS A 343 -2.88 -13.42 26.63
N VAL A 344 -3.56 -14.19 25.79
CA VAL A 344 -4.90 -14.68 26.10
C VAL A 344 -4.81 -16.05 26.79
N PRO A 345 -5.52 -16.26 27.94
CA PRO A 345 -5.52 -17.54 28.64
C PRO A 345 -6.15 -18.67 27.80
N GLU A 346 -5.63 -19.90 27.95
CA GLU A 346 -6.12 -21.09 27.26
C GLU A 346 -7.64 -21.33 27.44
N SER A 347 -8.20 -20.92 28.58
CA SER A 347 -9.65 -21.02 28.82
C SER A 347 -10.50 -20.24 27.81
N TYR A 348 -9.99 -19.11 27.30
CA TYR A 348 -10.66 -18.33 26.26
C TYR A 348 -10.57 -19.06 24.90
N GLU A 349 -9.41 -19.65 24.59
CA GLU A 349 -9.25 -20.43 23.38
C GLU A 349 -10.19 -21.65 23.38
N GLN A 350 -10.31 -22.34 24.52
CA GLN A 350 -11.23 -23.45 24.69
C GLN A 350 -12.68 -23.01 24.52
N GLU A 351 -13.10 -21.88 25.12
CA GLU A 351 -14.43 -21.32 24.95
C GLU A 351 -14.71 -20.98 23.48
N ALA A 352 -13.78 -20.30 22.78
CA ALA A 352 -13.93 -19.96 21.37
C ALA A 352 -14.05 -21.22 20.49
N ARG A 353 -13.22 -22.24 20.76
CA ARG A 353 -13.22 -23.51 20.04
C ARG A 353 -14.53 -24.29 20.23
N VAL A 354 -15.04 -24.37 21.45
CA VAL A 354 -16.33 -25.01 21.77
C VAL A 354 -17.48 -24.29 21.06
N ARG A 355 -17.42 -22.98 20.95
CA ARG A 355 -18.45 -22.15 20.29
C ARG A 355 -18.28 -22.06 18.78
N GLY A 356 -17.20 -22.58 18.21
CA GLY A 356 -16.91 -22.52 16.77
C GLY A 356 -16.68 -21.11 16.24
N ILE A 357 -16.18 -20.20 17.08
CA ILE A 357 -15.90 -18.79 16.74
C ILE A 357 -14.41 -18.49 16.88
N SER A 358 -13.95 -17.40 16.26
CA SER A 358 -12.58 -16.95 16.45
C SER A 358 -12.39 -16.34 17.85
N ILE A 359 -11.14 -16.35 18.35
CA ILE A 359 -10.81 -15.71 19.63
C ILE A 359 -11.06 -14.20 19.57
N HIS A 360 -10.81 -13.54 18.43
CA HIS A 360 -11.11 -12.13 18.23
C HIS A 360 -12.63 -11.85 18.37
N GLN A 361 -13.46 -12.74 17.82
CA GLN A 361 -14.91 -12.62 17.96
C GLN A 361 -15.34 -12.82 19.41
N LEU A 362 -14.78 -13.80 20.13
CA LEU A 362 -15.08 -14.03 21.55
C LEU A 362 -14.74 -12.79 22.39
N LEU A 363 -13.53 -12.20 22.19
CA LEU A 363 -13.12 -10.99 22.91
C LEU A 363 -14.07 -9.82 22.61
N SER A 364 -14.45 -9.63 21.34
CA SER A 364 -15.39 -8.58 20.95
C SER A 364 -16.78 -8.78 21.57
N GLU A 365 -17.28 -10.02 21.67
CA GLU A 365 -18.56 -10.32 22.32
C GLU A 365 -18.52 -10.06 23.83
N LYS A 366 -17.40 -10.40 24.51
CA LYS A 366 -17.20 -10.10 25.93
C LYS A 366 -17.17 -8.57 26.20
N LEU A 367 -16.78 -7.77 25.23
CA LEU A 367 -16.76 -6.31 25.28
C LEU A 367 -18.10 -5.65 24.94
N SER A 368 -19.11 -6.41 24.49
CA SER A 368 -20.40 -5.86 24.03
C SER A 368 -21.16 -5.00 25.05
N THR A 369 -20.86 -5.16 26.34
CA THR A 369 -21.45 -4.39 27.45
C THR A 369 -20.51 -3.31 28.02
N TYR A 370 -19.27 -3.23 27.52
CA TYR A 370 -18.32 -2.23 28.00
C TYR A 370 -18.65 -0.85 27.45
N LYS A 371 -18.45 0.15 28.28
CA LYS A 371 -18.57 1.55 27.91
C LYS A 371 -17.18 2.15 27.64
N ALA A 372 -17.12 3.18 26.83
CA ALA A 372 -15.89 3.94 26.61
C ALA A 372 -15.22 4.31 27.94
N GLY A 373 -13.92 4.09 28.06
CA GLY A 373 -13.13 4.39 29.26
C GLY A 373 -13.31 3.45 30.45
N ALA A 374 -14.23 2.48 30.40
CA ALA A 374 -14.54 1.61 31.54
C ALA A 374 -13.39 0.69 31.96
N SER A 375 -12.47 0.36 31.05
CA SER A 375 -11.28 -0.45 31.36
C SER A 375 -10.28 0.28 32.25
N GLY A 376 -10.24 1.61 32.20
CA GLY A 376 -9.20 2.42 32.84
C GLY A 376 -7.81 2.20 32.25
N LEU A 377 -7.72 1.58 31.07
CA LEU A 377 -6.47 1.32 30.37
C LEU A 377 -6.23 2.36 29.28
N LEU A 378 -4.96 2.63 29.03
CA LEU A 378 -4.51 3.45 27.91
C LEU A 378 -3.30 2.77 27.27
N ALA A 379 -3.25 2.69 25.94
CA ALA A 379 -2.14 2.06 25.23
C ALA A 379 -1.57 2.96 24.12
N LEU A 380 -0.30 2.72 23.79
CA LEU A 380 0.37 3.23 22.59
C LEU A 380 0.52 2.07 21.61
N ASP A 381 0.04 2.23 20.39
CA ASP A 381 0.02 1.25 19.30
C ASP A 381 1.40 0.98 18.66
N TRP A 382 2.49 1.36 19.29
CA TRP A 382 3.85 1.41 18.74
C TRP A 382 4.60 0.08 18.76
N PHE A 383 3.91 -1.05 18.63
CA PHE A 383 4.53 -2.38 18.73
C PHE A 383 5.55 -2.68 17.62
N ASN A 384 5.46 -1.99 16.46
CA ASN A 384 6.44 -1.98 15.37
C ASN A 384 7.00 -0.56 15.13
N GLY A 385 7.19 0.23 16.21
CA GLY A 385 7.57 1.64 16.08
C GLY A 385 6.45 2.52 15.54
N VAL A 386 6.78 3.76 15.19
CA VAL A 386 5.82 4.77 14.71
C VAL A 386 6.21 5.22 13.31
N ARG A 387 5.27 5.11 12.36
CA ARG A 387 5.41 5.71 11.03
C ARG A 387 4.99 7.18 11.10
N THR A 388 3.74 7.51 10.89
CA THR A 388 3.22 8.88 10.98
C THR A 388 2.74 9.17 12.40
N PRO A 389 3.09 10.31 13.02
CA PRO A 389 3.88 11.43 12.48
C PRO A 389 5.37 11.42 12.84
N LEU A 390 5.88 10.44 13.58
CA LEU A 390 7.22 10.51 14.19
C LEU A 390 8.34 9.93 13.31
N MET A 391 8.05 8.98 12.42
CA MET A 391 9.04 8.24 11.62
C MET A 391 10.17 7.64 12.47
N ASP A 392 9.82 7.10 13.67
CA ASP A 392 10.76 6.53 14.64
C ASP A 392 10.41 5.06 14.94
N PHE A 393 11.19 4.16 14.37
CA PHE A 393 11.01 2.71 14.53
C PHE A 393 11.74 2.16 15.78
N ASN A 394 12.39 3.01 16.58
CA ASN A 394 13.00 2.63 17.86
C ASN A 394 12.06 2.84 19.05
N LEU A 395 10.81 3.19 18.82
CA LEU A 395 9.76 3.28 19.82
C LEU A 395 9.06 1.93 19.96
N ASN A 396 8.48 1.68 21.16
CA ASN A 396 7.82 0.42 21.48
C ASN A 396 6.39 0.67 22.00
N GLY A 397 5.54 -0.36 21.92
CA GLY A 397 4.20 -0.34 22.51
C GLY A 397 4.22 -0.18 24.02
N LEU A 398 3.14 0.39 24.56
CA LEU A 398 2.93 0.59 26.00
C LEU A 398 1.48 0.29 26.34
N ILE A 399 1.24 -0.34 27.48
CA ILE A 399 -0.09 -0.48 28.08
C ILE A 399 0.00 0.02 29.52
N MET A 400 -0.81 1.01 29.87
CA MET A 400 -0.85 1.63 31.20
C MET A 400 -2.21 1.41 31.87
N GLY A 401 -2.24 1.40 33.20
CA GLY A 401 -3.47 1.29 33.99
C GLY A 401 -3.82 -0.13 34.44
N MET A 402 -3.02 -1.14 34.13
CA MET A 402 -3.26 -2.54 34.51
C MET A 402 -3.26 -2.73 36.01
N ASN A 403 -4.18 -3.56 36.50
CA ASN A 403 -4.27 -3.97 37.91
C ASN A 403 -4.66 -5.47 38.00
N LEU A 404 -4.78 -6.01 39.21
CA LEU A 404 -5.05 -7.44 39.43
C LEU A 404 -6.45 -7.89 38.96
N LEU A 405 -7.34 -6.99 38.59
CA LEU A 405 -8.69 -7.27 38.10
C LEU A 405 -8.80 -7.13 36.58
N THR A 406 -7.75 -6.62 35.95
CA THR A 406 -7.72 -6.42 34.49
C THR A 406 -7.91 -7.74 33.74
N LYS A 407 -8.86 -7.75 32.80
CA LYS A 407 -9.20 -8.92 32.00
C LYS A 407 -8.60 -8.84 30.58
N PRO A 408 -8.41 -9.99 29.92
CA PRO A 408 -7.87 -10.02 28.54
C PRO A 408 -8.66 -9.16 27.55
N GLU A 409 -10.01 -9.21 27.62
CA GLU A 409 -10.85 -8.38 26.74
C GLU A 409 -10.65 -6.88 26.94
N GLU A 410 -10.35 -6.42 28.16
CA GLU A 410 -10.07 -5.00 28.44
C GLU A 410 -8.76 -4.55 27.82
N ILE A 411 -7.72 -5.40 27.86
CA ILE A 411 -6.45 -5.15 27.17
C ILE A 411 -6.69 -5.12 25.65
N TYR A 412 -7.46 -6.06 25.11
CA TYR A 412 -7.80 -6.10 23.70
C TYR A 412 -8.52 -4.82 23.25
N LEU A 413 -9.47 -4.30 24.06
CA LEU A 413 -10.14 -3.02 23.80
C LEU A 413 -9.14 -1.87 23.76
N SER A 414 -8.23 -1.78 24.75
CA SER A 414 -7.24 -0.69 24.82
C SER A 414 -6.30 -0.68 23.61
N LEU A 415 -6.00 -1.86 23.02
CA LEU A 415 -5.23 -1.96 21.78
C LEU A 415 -6.03 -1.45 20.58
N ILE A 416 -7.35 -1.74 20.50
CA ILE A 416 -8.22 -1.17 19.46
C ILE A 416 -8.30 0.35 19.60
N GLU A 417 -8.52 0.84 20.81
CA GLU A 417 -8.57 2.28 21.12
C GLU A 417 -7.27 2.98 20.75
N ALA A 418 -6.11 2.37 21.05
CA ALA A 418 -4.80 2.91 20.69
C ALA A 418 -4.63 3.12 19.18
N THR A 419 -5.06 2.15 18.36
CA THR A 419 -5.03 2.31 16.89
C THR A 419 -5.97 3.40 16.40
N ALA A 420 -7.12 3.58 17.06
CA ALA A 420 -8.05 4.65 16.75
C ALA A 420 -7.47 6.03 17.14
N TYR A 421 -6.77 6.13 18.29
CA TYR A 421 -6.06 7.37 18.68
C TYR A 421 -4.93 7.71 17.72
N GLY A 422 -4.14 6.72 17.29
CA GLY A 422 -3.12 6.92 16.27
C GLY A 422 -3.71 7.39 14.94
N THR A 423 -4.85 6.83 14.53
CA THR A 423 -5.62 7.30 13.37
C THR A 423 -6.09 8.75 13.54
N ARG A 424 -6.62 9.11 14.71
CA ARG A 424 -7.04 10.49 15.00
C ARG A 424 -5.86 11.46 14.94
N MET A 425 -4.69 11.07 15.45
CA MET A 425 -3.45 11.87 15.35
C MET A 425 -3.07 12.14 13.89
N ILE A 426 -3.21 11.14 13.02
CA ILE A 426 -2.97 11.31 11.59
C ILE A 426 -4.00 12.26 10.98
N ILE A 427 -5.29 12.11 11.29
CA ILE A 427 -6.36 13.01 10.80
C ILE A 427 -6.08 14.45 11.22
N GLU A 428 -5.74 14.70 12.48
CA GLU A 428 -5.41 16.04 12.98
C GLU A 428 -4.21 16.63 12.20
N GLY A 429 -3.18 15.83 11.89
CA GLY A 429 -2.06 16.26 11.06
C GLY A 429 -2.46 16.67 9.62
N PHE A 430 -3.45 15.99 9.03
CA PHE A 430 -4.04 16.40 7.75
C PHE A 430 -4.81 17.71 7.88
N GLU A 431 -5.63 17.86 8.91
CA GLU A 431 -6.44 19.06 9.16
C GLU A 431 -5.56 20.29 9.49
N GLU A 432 -4.49 20.11 10.25
CA GLU A 432 -3.47 21.15 10.50
C GLU A 432 -2.79 21.62 9.19
N ALA A 433 -2.60 20.71 8.23
CA ALA A 433 -2.10 21.04 6.89
C ALA A 433 -3.18 21.66 5.98
N GLY A 434 -4.41 21.86 6.46
CA GLY A 434 -5.52 22.47 5.73
C GLY A 434 -6.31 21.51 4.84
N LEU A 435 -6.22 20.20 5.10
CA LEU A 435 -6.96 19.16 4.40
C LEU A 435 -8.10 18.64 5.30
N GLU A 436 -9.31 19.11 5.05
CA GLU A 436 -10.49 18.72 5.85
C GLU A 436 -10.86 17.24 5.63
N VAL A 437 -10.96 16.46 6.71
CA VAL A 437 -11.43 15.07 6.71
C VAL A 437 -12.87 15.01 7.19
N LYS A 438 -13.82 14.91 6.26
CA LYS A 438 -15.28 14.88 6.57
C LYS A 438 -15.75 13.49 6.98
N ASP A 439 -15.42 12.50 6.17
CA ASP A 439 -15.85 11.12 6.33
C ASP A 439 -14.67 10.16 6.18
N ILE A 440 -14.81 8.97 6.77
CA ILE A 440 -13.82 7.89 6.67
C ILE A 440 -14.44 6.69 5.97
N THR A 441 -13.68 6.05 5.09
CA THR A 441 -13.99 4.74 4.53
C THR A 441 -12.93 3.74 4.97
N LEU A 442 -13.31 2.69 5.70
CA LEU A 442 -12.42 1.60 6.09
C LEU A 442 -12.45 0.49 5.05
N SER A 443 -11.28 -0.01 4.70
CA SER A 443 -11.05 -1.19 3.85
C SER A 443 -10.17 -2.20 4.59
N GLY A 444 -10.09 -3.42 4.05
CA GLY A 444 -9.30 -4.51 4.65
C GLY A 444 -10.15 -5.51 5.43
N GLY A 445 -9.53 -6.64 5.76
CA GLY A 445 -10.25 -7.78 6.36
C GLY A 445 -10.73 -7.54 7.80
N ILE A 446 -10.09 -6.67 8.56
CA ILE A 446 -10.40 -6.43 9.97
C ILE A 446 -11.73 -5.67 10.12
N PRO A 447 -11.95 -4.50 9.45
CA PRO A 447 -13.21 -3.75 9.58
C PRO A 447 -14.43 -4.53 9.07
N ILE A 448 -14.24 -5.38 8.07
CA ILE A 448 -15.33 -6.20 7.52
C ILE A 448 -15.85 -7.20 8.56
N LYS A 449 -14.97 -7.69 9.44
CA LYS A 449 -15.26 -8.75 10.42
C LYS A 449 -15.50 -8.23 11.84
N ASN A 450 -15.15 -6.99 12.15
CA ASN A 450 -15.21 -6.44 13.52
C ASN A 450 -15.93 -5.08 13.54
N GLU A 451 -17.24 -5.12 13.68
CA GLU A 451 -18.09 -3.92 13.77
C GLU A 451 -17.81 -3.08 15.02
N MET A 452 -17.37 -3.70 16.12
CA MET A 452 -17.00 -2.98 17.34
C MET A 452 -15.79 -2.07 17.08
N LEU A 453 -14.76 -2.57 16.40
CA LEU A 453 -13.61 -1.75 16.00
C LEU A 453 -14.07 -0.55 15.16
N VAL A 454 -14.98 -0.76 14.19
CA VAL A 454 -15.49 0.34 13.34
C VAL A 454 -16.19 1.40 14.18
N GLN A 455 -17.00 1.00 15.18
CA GLN A 455 -17.68 1.94 16.08
C GLN A 455 -16.69 2.70 16.95
N VAL A 456 -15.67 2.02 17.53
CA VAL A 456 -14.61 2.69 18.32
C VAL A 456 -13.88 3.73 17.49
N TYR A 457 -13.52 3.40 16.22
CA TYR A 457 -12.90 4.37 15.31
C TYR A 457 -13.83 5.56 15.03
N SER A 458 -15.14 5.32 14.83
CA SER A 458 -16.11 6.40 14.62
C SER A 458 -16.20 7.32 15.83
N ASP A 459 -16.27 6.76 17.04
CA ASP A 459 -16.38 7.50 18.29
C ASP A 459 -15.09 8.29 18.60
N VAL A 460 -13.92 7.64 18.50
CA VAL A 460 -12.61 8.27 18.75
C VAL A 460 -12.31 9.39 17.76
N CYS A 461 -12.54 9.14 16.47
CA CYS A 461 -12.27 10.14 15.45
C CYS A 461 -13.38 11.20 15.32
N ASN A 462 -14.52 10.99 15.97
CA ASN A 462 -15.74 11.80 15.82
C ASN A 462 -16.11 12.03 14.34
N ARG A 463 -16.12 10.97 13.54
CA ARG A 463 -16.40 10.98 12.10
C ARG A 463 -17.31 9.83 11.72
N LYS A 464 -18.15 10.08 10.71
CA LYS A 464 -18.93 9.02 10.07
C LYS A 464 -18.00 8.05 9.36
N ILE A 465 -18.27 6.75 9.55
CA ILE A 465 -17.48 5.69 8.93
C ILE A 465 -18.36 4.81 8.06
N LYS A 466 -17.88 4.51 6.87
CA LYS A 466 -18.38 3.44 6.00
C LYS A 466 -17.32 2.35 5.88
N VAL A 467 -17.75 1.15 5.54
CA VAL A 467 -16.85 0.01 5.26
C VAL A 467 -17.02 -0.39 3.80
N VAL A 468 -15.91 -0.71 3.14
CA VAL A 468 -15.94 -1.21 1.76
C VAL A 468 -16.82 -2.46 1.65
N ASP A 469 -17.54 -2.60 0.54
CA ASP A 469 -18.39 -3.77 0.24
C ASP A 469 -17.73 -4.78 -0.70
N SER A 470 -16.57 -4.47 -1.26
CA SER A 470 -15.76 -5.39 -2.05
C SER A 470 -14.66 -6.02 -1.21
N THR A 471 -14.46 -7.33 -1.37
CA THR A 471 -13.29 -8.04 -0.83
C THR A 471 -12.04 -7.89 -1.71
N GLN A 472 -12.18 -7.23 -2.87
CA GLN A 472 -11.16 -7.05 -3.89
C GLN A 472 -11.07 -5.58 -4.32
N SER A 473 -11.04 -4.66 -3.35
CA SER A 473 -11.10 -3.22 -3.60
C SER A 473 -9.98 -2.70 -4.50
N SER A 474 -8.77 -3.29 -4.44
CA SER A 474 -7.66 -2.94 -5.33
C SER A 474 -7.96 -3.32 -6.78
N ALA A 475 -8.31 -4.60 -7.02
CA ALA A 475 -8.70 -5.05 -8.37
C ALA A 475 -9.90 -4.27 -8.94
N LEU A 476 -10.90 -3.93 -8.08
CA LEU A 476 -12.03 -3.08 -8.48
C LEU A 476 -11.54 -1.69 -8.89
N GLY A 477 -10.66 -1.09 -8.10
CA GLY A 477 -10.06 0.21 -8.43
C GLY A 477 -9.27 0.17 -9.73
N ALA A 478 -8.47 -0.87 -9.96
CA ALA A 478 -7.78 -1.07 -11.23
C ALA A 478 -8.79 -1.18 -12.40
N ALA A 479 -9.88 -1.95 -12.25
CA ALA A 479 -10.94 -2.05 -13.28
C ALA A 479 -11.58 -0.69 -13.57
N ILE A 480 -11.84 0.13 -12.54
CA ILE A 480 -12.37 1.49 -12.66
C ILE A 480 -11.42 2.37 -13.49
N LEU A 481 -10.11 2.32 -13.20
CA LEU A 481 -9.11 3.05 -13.97
C LEU A 481 -9.00 2.55 -15.41
N GLY A 482 -9.09 1.22 -15.62
CA GLY A 482 -9.16 0.62 -16.95
C GLY A 482 -10.37 1.11 -17.75
N ALA A 483 -11.54 1.19 -17.11
CA ALA A 483 -12.74 1.76 -17.74
C ALA A 483 -12.55 3.24 -18.11
N ALA A 484 -11.89 4.01 -17.22
CA ALA A 484 -11.64 5.44 -17.44
C ALA A 484 -10.64 5.73 -18.56
N ALA A 485 -9.70 4.82 -18.82
CA ALA A 485 -8.75 4.92 -19.93
C ALA A 485 -9.40 4.77 -21.31
N ALA A 486 -10.62 4.21 -21.37
CA ALA A 486 -11.37 4.06 -22.60
C ALA A 486 -12.15 5.37 -22.94
N PRO A 487 -12.43 5.60 -24.23
CA PRO A 487 -13.16 6.80 -24.65
C PRO A 487 -14.54 6.94 -23.97
N GLU A 488 -14.90 8.18 -23.56
CA GLU A 488 -16.19 8.51 -22.94
C GLU A 488 -17.39 7.99 -23.72
N ARG A 489 -17.37 8.08 -25.06
CA ARG A 489 -18.44 7.56 -25.94
C ARG A 489 -18.69 6.05 -25.77
N ILE A 490 -17.72 5.32 -25.23
CA ILE A 490 -17.80 3.87 -25.00
C ILE A 490 -18.29 3.60 -23.58
N THR A 491 -17.69 4.25 -22.58
CA THR A 491 -17.93 3.96 -21.15
C THR A 491 -18.97 4.86 -20.51
N GLY A 492 -19.18 6.06 -21.04
CA GLY A 492 -20.01 7.09 -20.45
C GLY A 492 -19.34 7.84 -19.30
N PHE A 493 -18.05 7.59 -19.02
CA PHE A 493 -17.27 8.30 -18.00
C PHE A 493 -16.38 9.35 -18.64
N LYS A 494 -16.40 10.55 -18.09
CA LYS A 494 -15.51 11.64 -18.53
C LYS A 494 -14.07 11.45 -18.06
N ASN A 495 -13.91 10.85 -16.88
CA ASN A 495 -12.62 10.63 -16.24
C ASN A 495 -12.74 9.55 -15.15
N ALA A 496 -11.60 9.20 -14.53
CA ALA A 496 -11.53 8.21 -13.45
C ALA A 496 -12.30 8.64 -12.19
N ASN A 497 -12.40 9.94 -11.91
CA ASN A 497 -13.12 10.46 -10.74
C ASN A 497 -14.63 10.16 -10.82
N GLU A 498 -15.22 10.31 -12.01
CA GLU A 498 -16.62 9.98 -12.26
C GLU A 498 -16.84 8.45 -12.24
N ALA A 499 -15.93 7.70 -12.85
CA ALA A 499 -15.98 6.25 -12.84
C ALA A 499 -15.89 5.68 -11.42
N ALA A 500 -14.99 6.22 -10.56
CA ALA A 500 -14.85 5.81 -9.17
C ALA A 500 -16.15 6.05 -8.37
N LYS A 501 -16.74 7.22 -8.48
CA LYS A 501 -18.02 7.57 -7.79
C LYS A 501 -19.17 6.65 -8.19
N LYS A 502 -19.17 6.16 -9.43
CA LYS A 502 -20.27 5.33 -9.94
C LYS A 502 -20.07 3.84 -9.69
N LEU A 503 -18.84 3.35 -9.80
CA LEU A 503 -18.54 1.91 -9.79
C LEU A 503 -17.97 1.42 -8.45
N GLY A 504 -17.39 2.33 -7.64
CA GLY A 504 -16.81 1.98 -6.35
C GLY A 504 -17.88 1.51 -5.37
N LYS A 505 -17.50 0.60 -4.46
CA LYS A 505 -18.44 -0.10 -3.58
C LYS A 505 -18.14 0.14 -2.11
N VAL A 506 -19.15 0.65 -1.41
CA VAL A 506 -19.18 0.76 0.05
C VAL A 506 -20.52 0.25 0.57
N LYS A 507 -20.52 -0.32 1.77
CA LYS A 507 -21.75 -0.76 2.43
C LYS A 507 -22.70 0.40 2.68
N ASP A 508 -24.00 0.15 2.64
CA ASP A 508 -25.02 1.16 2.96
C ASP A 508 -24.99 1.57 4.43
N LYS A 509 -24.56 0.64 5.31
CA LYS A 509 -24.44 0.91 6.75
C LYS A 509 -23.41 2.00 7.02
N VAL A 510 -23.81 3.00 7.79
CA VAL A 510 -22.98 4.08 8.28
C VAL A 510 -22.85 3.94 9.79
N TRP A 511 -21.62 3.95 10.30
CA TRP A 511 -21.36 4.05 11.72
C TRP A 511 -21.25 5.53 12.06
N GLU A 512 -22.19 6.01 12.87
CA GLU A 512 -22.21 7.39 13.37
C GLU A 512 -21.54 7.45 14.75
N PRO A 513 -20.79 8.53 15.06
CA PRO A 513 -20.18 8.67 16.38
C PRO A 513 -21.25 8.83 17.46
N ASN A 514 -21.11 8.05 18.53
CA ASN A 514 -21.92 8.19 19.74
C ASN A 514 -21.34 9.32 20.58
N GLN A 515 -22.06 10.42 20.74
CA GLN A 515 -21.55 11.63 21.37
C GLN A 515 -21.19 11.44 22.86
N ASP A 516 -21.90 10.55 23.58
CA ASP A 516 -21.54 10.21 24.98
C ASP A 516 -20.15 9.54 25.05
N ASN A 517 -19.83 8.67 24.07
CA ASN A 517 -18.52 8.04 23.97
C ASN A 517 -17.46 9.03 23.47
N VAL A 518 -17.80 9.92 22.54
CA VAL A 518 -16.89 10.95 22.01
C VAL A 518 -16.36 11.83 23.14
N GLU A 519 -17.20 12.24 24.11
CA GLU A 519 -16.76 13.04 25.27
C GLU A 519 -15.68 12.31 26.06
N ILE A 520 -15.90 11.05 26.41
CA ILE A 520 -14.93 10.22 27.15
C ILE A 520 -13.66 9.97 26.33
N TYR A 521 -13.81 9.65 25.03
CA TYR A 521 -12.64 9.45 24.16
C TYR A 521 -11.84 10.73 23.94
N ASN A 522 -12.44 11.91 24.01
CA ASN A 522 -11.71 13.17 24.00
C ASN A 522 -10.80 13.30 25.23
N GLU A 523 -11.28 12.95 26.42
CA GLU A 523 -10.46 12.96 27.64
C GLU A 523 -9.30 11.95 27.53
N LEU A 524 -9.57 10.71 27.12
CA LEU A 524 -8.55 9.67 26.94
C LEU A 524 -7.53 10.03 25.84
N TYR A 525 -7.96 10.71 24.80
CA TYR A 525 -7.08 11.15 23.74
C TYR A 525 -6.10 12.25 24.19
N GLU A 526 -6.50 13.15 25.10
CA GLU A 526 -5.55 14.10 25.71
C GLU A 526 -4.45 13.37 26.51
N GLU A 527 -4.81 12.30 27.22
CA GLU A 527 -3.83 11.46 27.91
C GLU A 527 -2.94 10.69 26.91
N TYR A 528 -3.53 10.19 25.81
CA TYR A 528 -2.75 9.57 24.73
C TYR A 528 -1.73 10.56 24.13
N LYS A 529 -2.12 11.79 23.84
CA LYS A 529 -1.21 12.85 23.34
C LYS A 529 -0.10 13.16 24.35
N THR A 530 -0.42 13.14 25.64
CA THR A 530 0.57 13.33 26.71
C THR A 530 1.64 12.24 26.67
N LEU A 531 1.24 10.96 26.59
CA LEU A 531 2.18 9.83 26.47
C LEU A 531 2.93 9.85 25.14
N HIS A 532 2.23 10.15 24.06
CA HIS A 532 2.83 10.28 22.72
C HIS A 532 3.94 11.33 22.69
N THR A 533 3.69 12.50 23.29
CA THR A 533 4.69 13.56 23.40
C THR A 533 5.83 13.15 24.31
N TYR A 534 5.52 12.58 25.47
CA TYR A 534 6.51 12.22 26.48
C TYR A 534 7.55 11.20 25.97
N PHE A 535 7.11 10.15 25.27
CA PHE A 535 8.00 9.12 24.75
C PHE A 535 8.46 9.36 23.31
N GLY A 536 7.64 10.03 22.50
CA GLY A 536 7.89 10.16 21.06
C GLY A 536 8.73 11.36 20.64
N THR A 537 8.85 12.41 21.49
CA THR A 537 9.55 13.64 21.11
C THR A 537 10.87 13.86 21.87
N GLY A 538 11.40 12.83 22.51
CA GLY A 538 12.70 12.89 23.20
C GLY A 538 12.66 13.48 24.60
N ILE A 539 11.47 13.67 25.20
CA ILE A 539 11.36 14.07 26.61
C ILE A 539 11.84 12.92 27.52
N ASN A 540 11.52 11.67 27.12
CA ASN A 540 11.99 10.48 27.81
C ASN A 540 12.39 9.38 26.81
N ASP A 541 13.66 9.01 26.83
CA ASP A 541 14.26 8.02 25.92
C ASP A 541 14.28 6.59 26.50
N VAL A 542 13.48 6.27 27.52
CA VAL A 542 13.50 4.95 28.16
C VAL A 542 13.28 3.80 27.16
N MET A 543 12.39 3.96 26.20
CA MET A 543 12.13 2.93 25.18
C MET A 543 13.38 2.63 24.34
N LYS A 544 14.07 3.68 23.89
CA LYS A 544 15.32 3.58 23.13
C LYS A 544 16.46 2.98 23.97
N HIS A 545 16.54 3.34 25.25
CA HIS A 545 17.50 2.75 26.17
C HIS A 545 17.27 1.25 26.37
N LEU A 546 16.01 0.82 26.52
CA LEU A 546 15.66 -0.61 26.62
C LEU A 546 16.02 -1.37 25.35
N ASN A 547 15.77 -0.81 24.16
CA ASN A 547 16.19 -1.40 22.89
C ASN A 547 17.71 -1.53 22.81
N ASN A 548 18.47 -0.49 23.17
CA ASN A 548 19.92 -0.52 23.21
C ASN A 548 20.49 -1.57 24.20
N ILE A 549 19.82 -1.76 25.34
CA ILE A 549 20.20 -2.81 26.28
C ILE A 549 19.96 -4.19 25.66
N ARG A 550 18.82 -4.39 25.02
CA ARG A 550 18.47 -5.65 24.35
C ARG A 550 19.49 -6.01 23.26
N GLU A 551 19.83 -5.05 22.39
CA GLU A 551 20.78 -5.27 21.29
C GLU A 551 22.20 -5.63 21.80
N ARG A 552 22.64 -5.01 22.87
CA ARG A 552 23.94 -5.34 23.48
C ARG A 552 23.98 -6.73 24.18
N ARG A 553 22.81 -7.37 24.34
CA ARG A 553 22.70 -8.68 25.01
C ARG A 553 22.41 -9.84 24.03
N LYS A 554 22.09 -9.54 22.77
CA LYS A 554 22.07 -10.51 21.68
C LYS A 554 23.48 -10.85 21.22
#